data_6e642485a092a4970e1197014093899b
#
_entry.id   6e642485a092a4970e1197014093899b
#
_cell.length_a   1.000
_cell.length_b   1.000
_cell.length_c   1.000
_cell.angle_alpha   90.00
_cell.angle_beta   90.00
_cell.angle_gamma   90.00
#
_symmetry.space_group_name_H-M   'P 1'
#
loop_
_entity.id
_entity.type
_entity.pdbx_description
1 polymer ?
#
loop_
_entity_poly.entity_id
_entity_poly.type
_entity_poly.pdbx_seq_one_letter_code
_entity_poly.pdbx_strand_id
1 'polypeptide(L)'
;MMQNNNGSAHTCWLKMALIRHGECGDWRLPDDEFIRTFRLPAERPGILARRNPFPRDDRIVFDAADHSYCVDGIRAPISVTGFLHRFSPDFDPHAAAAAMMGGAGWQEKQHEFMNADGAIKTADEIIDAWARNGEVQRARGTLLHYHAEMALNGYSVEYPHSPEYKQFCRFYADIILNHGWDVYRTEATLFHCGLRMAGQADLLCKDTDGKLIIIDWKRAREIRYANPFRALKEPLEHMGDTNYSLYSLQLNLYAYILETEYGSEVSRMLLGVFHPLSDAARCIEVPRLSEEIALLVEHEIAAGRATQPLPGPHAPFIVI
;
A
#
# COMPACT_ATOMS: atom_id res chain seq x y z
N MET A 1 37.25 -6.54 14.66
CA MET A 1 36.35 -7.35 13.82
C MET A 1 35.18 -7.80 14.69
N MET A 2 34.13 -7.01 14.77
CA MET A 2 32.84 -7.43 15.36
C MET A 2 31.89 -7.71 14.22
N GLN A 3 31.64 -9.00 13.95
CA GLN A 3 30.65 -9.42 12.98
C GLN A 3 29.27 -9.05 13.50
N ASN A 4 28.55 -8.26 12.72
CA ASN A 4 27.15 -7.91 12.96
C ASN A 4 26.26 -9.15 12.85
N ASN A 5 25.90 -9.73 13.98
CA ASN A 5 25.01 -10.89 14.11
C ASN A 5 23.50 -10.54 14.04
N ASN A 6 23.14 -9.38 13.46
CA ASN A 6 21.75 -8.94 13.42
C ASN A 6 20.87 -9.75 12.43
N GLY A 7 21.42 -10.28 11.33
CA GLY A 7 20.67 -11.10 10.37
C GLY A 7 20.21 -12.45 10.95
N SER A 8 21.00 -13.04 11.87
CA SER A 8 20.66 -14.35 12.47
C SER A 8 19.50 -14.27 13.46
N ALA A 9 19.34 -13.14 14.16
CA ALA A 9 18.26 -12.95 15.13
C ALA A 9 16.89 -12.80 14.42
N HIS A 10 16.80 -11.97 13.36
CA HIS A 10 15.56 -11.81 12.59
C HIS A 10 15.14 -13.08 11.88
N THR A 11 16.09 -13.81 11.29
CA THR A 11 15.84 -15.13 10.67
C THR A 11 15.35 -16.15 11.70
N CYS A 12 15.86 -16.09 12.91
CA CYS A 12 15.44 -16.96 14.01
C CYS A 12 14.02 -16.64 14.48
N TRP A 13 13.62 -15.35 14.56
CA TRP A 13 12.27 -14.95 14.96
C TRP A 13 11.20 -15.34 13.96
N LEU A 14 11.41 -15.15 12.67
CA LEU A 14 10.48 -15.61 11.62
C LEU A 14 10.37 -17.13 11.56
N LYS A 15 11.47 -17.85 11.72
CA LYS A 15 11.46 -19.31 11.86
C LYS A 15 10.73 -19.75 13.14
N MET A 16 10.86 -19.04 14.24
CA MET A 16 10.16 -19.34 15.50
C MET A 16 8.68 -18.98 15.43
N ALA A 17 8.29 -17.90 14.74
CA ALA A 17 6.89 -17.59 14.48
C ALA A 17 6.21 -18.67 13.63
N LEU A 18 6.92 -19.26 12.68
CA LEU A 18 6.45 -20.42 11.88
C LEU A 18 6.31 -21.71 12.70
N ILE A 19 7.04 -21.87 13.80
CA ILE A 19 7.11 -23.15 14.58
C ILE A 19 6.18 -23.14 15.80
N ARG A 20 5.75 -21.99 16.33
CA ARG A 20 5.04 -21.89 17.62
C ARG A 20 3.54 -21.97 17.61
N HIS A 21 2.88 -21.97 16.47
CA HIS A 21 1.43 -21.96 16.40
C HIS A 21 0.87 -23.29 15.86
N GLY A 22 0.70 -24.25 16.77
CA GLY A 22 -0.27 -25.32 16.59
C GLY A 22 -1.68 -24.70 16.68
N GLU A 23 -2.54 -25.08 15.74
CA GLU A 23 -3.99 -24.86 15.75
C GLU A 23 -4.46 -23.44 16.08
N CYS A 24 -4.19 -22.49 15.20
CA CYS A 24 -4.91 -21.23 15.18
C CYS A 24 -6.18 -21.35 14.35
N GLY A 25 -7.28 -20.76 14.85
CA GLY A 25 -8.61 -20.89 14.28
C GLY A 25 -8.73 -20.60 12.78
N ASP A 26 -9.84 -20.99 12.21
CA ASP A 26 -10.07 -20.97 10.78
C ASP A 26 -9.99 -19.54 10.21
N TRP A 27 -8.87 -19.24 9.54
CA TRP A 27 -8.66 -17.99 8.79
C TRP A 27 -9.68 -17.82 7.65
N ARG A 28 -10.46 -18.86 7.33
CA ARG A 28 -11.49 -18.91 6.30
C ARG A 28 -12.85 -18.45 6.80
N LEU A 29 -12.89 -17.51 7.75
CA LEU A 29 -14.16 -16.88 8.10
C LEU A 29 -14.86 -16.41 6.82
N PRO A 30 -16.16 -16.68 6.67
CA PRO A 30 -16.95 -16.09 5.60
C PRO A 30 -16.74 -14.57 5.55
N ASP A 31 -16.73 -13.98 4.38
CA ASP A 31 -16.40 -12.58 4.19
C ASP A 31 -17.25 -11.64 5.06
N ASP A 32 -18.55 -11.90 5.17
CA ASP A 32 -19.46 -11.10 6.01
C ASP A 32 -19.12 -11.19 7.50
N GLU A 33 -18.71 -12.38 7.98
CA GLU A 33 -18.29 -12.58 9.35
C GLU A 33 -16.92 -11.93 9.59
N PHE A 34 -16.01 -12.02 8.64
CA PHE A 34 -14.71 -11.38 8.71
C PHE A 34 -14.85 -9.85 8.82
N ILE A 35 -15.62 -9.20 7.95
CA ILE A 35 -15.83 -7.75 8.02
C ILE A 35 -16.45 -7.33 9.36
N ARG A 36 -17.43 -8.11 9.85
CA ARG A 36 -18.12 -7.81 11.10
C ARG A 36 -17.19 -7.91 12.31
N THR A 37 -16.28 -8.84 12.33
CA THR A 37 -15.46 -9.19 13.51
C THR A 37 -14.04 -8.61 13.46
N PHE A 38 -13.48 -8.39 12.27
CA PHE A 38 -12.12 -7.89 12.11
C PHE A 38 -11.98 -6.47 12.67
N ARG A 39 -11.05 -6.30 13.59
CA ARG A 39 -10.65 -5.00 14.14
C ARG A 39 -9.15 -5.00 14.31
N LEU A 40 -8.50 -3.95 13.84
CA LEU A 40 -7.08 -3.73 14.12
C LEU A 40 -6.91 -3.27 15.57
N PRO A 41 -5.89 -3.77 16.29
CA PRO A 41 -5.49 -3.20 17.57
C PRO A 41 -5.14 -1.72 17.42
N ALA A 42 -5.50 -0.93 18.44
CA ALA A 42 -5.18 0.51 18.48
C ALA A 42 -3.66 0.73 18.61
N GLU A 43 -2.98 -0.13 19.38
CA GLU A 43 -1.54 -0.08 19.53
C GLU A 43 -0.82 -0.82 18.41
N ARG A 44 0.10 -0.13 17.75
CA ARG A 44 0.93 -0.67 16.68
C ARG A 44 2.35 -0.98 17.20
N PRO A 45 2.98 -2.04 16.67
CA PRO A 45 4.34 -2.35 17.04
C PRO A 45 5.30 -1.27 16.50
N GLY A 46 5.93 -0.53 17.39
CA GLY A 46 6.85 0.56 17.03
C GLY A 46 8.33 0.24 17.24
N ILE A 47 8.74 -1.04 17.30
CA ILE A 47 10.12 -1.41 17.64
C ILE A 47 11.10 -0.88 16.59
N LEU A 48 10.81 -1.09 15.31
CA LEU A 48 11.68 -0.64 14.22
C LEU A 48 11.74 0.89 14.13
N ALA A 49 10.60 1.58 14.33
CA ALA A 49 10.56 3.04 14.34
C ALA A 49 11.38 3.63 15.49
N ARG A 50 11.28 3.06 16.71
CA ARG A 50 12.10 3.49 17.86
C ARG A 50 13.59 3.21 17.69
N ARG A 51 13.95 2.12 16.98
CA ARG A 51 15.35 1.78 16.68
C ARG A 51 15.94 2.69 15.60
N ASN A 52 15.13 3.11 14.65
CA ASN A 52 15.53 3.86 13.47
C ASN A 52 14.70 5.15 13.34
N PRO A 53 14.80 6.11 14.29
CA PRO A 53 14.00 7.32 14.26
C PRO A 53 14.38 8.22 13.08
N PHE A 54 13.39 8.83 12.45
CA PHE A 54 13.62 9.96 11.55
C PHE A 54 13.58 11.27 12.35
N PRO A 55 14.36 12.29 11.97
CA PRO A 55 14.35 13.60 12.64
C PRO A 55 13.00 14.32 12.65
N ARG A 56 12.03 13.82 11.87
CA ARG A 56 10.71 14.42 11.68
C ARG A 56 9.57 13.58 12.26
N ASP A 57 9.87 12.48 12.97
CA ASP A 57 8.84 11.57 13.50
C ASP A 57 7.93 12.25 14.54
N ASP A 58 8.46 13.17 15.31
CA ASP A 58 7.73 13.92 16.34
C ASP A 58 6.78 14.99 15.79
N ARG A 59 6.90 15.28 14.49
CA ARG A 59 6.09 16.28 13.80
C ARG A 59 4.82 15.72 13.17
N ILE A 60 4.75 14.39 12.99
CA ILE A 60 3.63 13.73 12.31
C ILE A 60 2.97 12.69 13.21
N VAL A 61 1.64 12.74 13.26
CA VAL A 61 0.81 11.76 13.95
C VAL A 61 -0.18 11.17 12.96
N PHE A 62 -0.28 9.85 12.92
CA PHE A 62 -1.28 9.12 12.15
C PHE A 62 -2.44 8.71 13.06
N ASP A 63 -3.65 9.07 12.71
CA ASP A 63 -4.87 8.59 13.35
C ASP A 63 -5.46 7.44 12.54
N ALA A 64 -5.44 6.24 13.13
CA ALA A 64 -5.94 5.03 12.48
C ALA A 64 -7.47 4.97 12.42
N ALA A 65 -8.19 5.74 13.27
CA ALA A 65 -9.65 5.70 13.34
C ALA A 65 -10.31 6.33 12.11
N ASP A 66 -9.75 7.45 11.63
CA ASP A 66 -10.25 8.14 10.45
C ASP A 66 -9.24 8.17 9.28
N HIS A 67 -8.13 7.42 9.44
CA HIS A 67 -7.05 7.32 8.46
C HIS A 67 -6.50 8.68 8.04
N SER A 68 -6.25 9.56 9.00
CA SER A 68 -5.77 10.91 8.78
C SER A 68 -4.39 11.16 9.37
N TYR A 69 -3.74 12.21 8.91
CA TYR A 69 -2.42 12.62 9.36
C TYR A 69 -2.48 14.04 9.89
N CYS A 70 -1.84 14.29 11.03
CA CYS A 70 -1.59 15.62 11.56
C CYS A 70 -0.08 15.90 11.54
N VAL A 71 0.33 16.99 10.92
CA VAL A 71 1.72 17.46 10.84
C VAL A 71 1.80 18.81 11.55
N ASP A 72 2.69 18.91 12.54
CA ASP A 72 2.83 20.11 13.39
C ASP A 72 1.47 20.55 14.02
N GLY A 73 0.61 19.58 14.37
CA GLY A 73 -0.73 19.86 14.90
C GLY A 73 -1.77 20.25 13.85
N ILE A 74 -1.43 20.27 12.59
CA ILE A 74 -2.33 20.62 11.47
C ILE A 74 -2.69 19.37 10.70
N ARG A 75 -3.99 19.14 10.47
CA ARG A 75 -4.43 18.03 9.62
C ARG A 75 -3.92 18.20 8.20
N ALA A 76 -3.20 17.19 7.70
CA ALA A 76 -2.75 17.18 6.31
C ALA A 76 -3.98 17.16 5.37
N PRO A 77 -4.03 18.05 4.37
CA PRO A 77 -5.21 18.18 3.50
C PRO A 77 -5.46 16.90 2.68
N ILE A 78 -4.41 16.14 2.37
CA ILE A 78 -4.53 14.97 1.52
C ILE A 78 -3.47 13.92 1.86
N SER A 79 -3.85 12.63 1.75
CA SER A 79 -2.89 11.53 1.77
C SER A 79 -2.27 11.32 0.39
N VAL A 80 -1.09 10.67 0.31
CA VAL A 80 -0.45 10.31 -0.96
C VAL A 80 -1.42 9.53 -1.87
N THR A 81 -2.13 8.55 -1.32
CA THR A 81 -3.13 7.78 -2.09
C THR A 81 -4.30 8.66 -2.54
N GLY A 82 -4.84 9.49 -1.64
CA GLY A 82 -5.93 10.42 -1.96
C GLY A 82 -5.52 11.44 -3.02
N PHE A 83 -4.27 11.91 -2.98
CA PHE A 83 -3.70 12.79 -4.00
C PHE A 83 -3.71 12.13 -5.39
N LEU A 84 -3.23 10.90 -5.51
CA LEU A 84 -3.19 10.18 -6.78
C LEU A 84 -4.58 9.88 -7.33
N HIS A 85 -5.55 9.60 -6.47
CA HIS A 85 -6.94 9.38 -6.90
C HIS A 85 -7.58 10.60 -7.59
N ARG A 86 -7.09 11.82 -7.37
CA ARG A 86 -7.57 13.02 -8.08
C ARG A 86 -7.28 12.95 -9.58
N PHE A 87 -6.24 12.23 -9.96
CA PHE A 87 -5.82 12.05 -11.36
C PHE A 87 -6.45 10.82 -12.03
N SER A 88 -7.12 9.96 -11.28
CA SER A 88 -7.93 8.90 -11.88
C SER A 88 -9.25 9.47 -12.42
N PRO A 89 -9.73 8.99 -13.56
CA PRO A 89 -11.08 9.29 -14.03
C PRO A 89 -12.13 8.82 -13.01
N ASP A 90 -13.22 9.58 -12.91
CA ASP A 90 -14.32 9.20 -12.04
C ASP A 90 -14.93 7.87 -12.48
N PHE A 91 -15.25 7.02 -11.52
CA PHE A 91 -15.92 5.74 -11.78
C PHE A 91 -17.42 5.88 -11.51
N ASP A 92 -18.22 5.70 -12.57
CA ASP A 92 -19.66 5.62 -12.47
C ASP A 92 -20.09 4.13 -12.46
N PRO A 93 -20.50 3.58 -11.31
CA PRO A 93 -20.87 2.17 -11.21
C PRO A 93 -22.13 1.84 -12.01
N HIS A 94 -23.11 2.77 -12.16
CA HIS A 94 -24.31 2.54 -12.95
C HIS A 94 -23.99 2.47 -14.43
N ALA A 95 -23.17 3.39 -14.94
CA ALA A 95 -22.71 3.34 -16.32
C ALA A 95 -21.89 2.07 -16.61
N ALA A 96 -21.04 1.65 -15.65
CA ALA A 96 -20.24 0.43 -15.77
C ALA A 96 -21.12 -0.84 -15.79
N ALA A 97 -22.11 -0.94 -14.89
CA ALA A 97 -23.05 -2.06 -14.86
C ALA A 97 -23.89 -2.12 -16.14
N ALA A 98 -24.42 -0.98 -16.59
CA ALA A 98 -25.19 -0.89 -17.83
C ALA A 98 -24.35 -1.30 -19.06
N ALA A 99 -23.10 -0.82 -19.17
CA ALA A 99 -22.20 -1.19 -20.25
C ALA A 99 -21.85 -2.69 -20.24
N MET A 100 -21.64 -3.27 -19.05
CA MET A 100 -21.38 -4.71 -18.89
C MET A 100 -22.59 -5.54 -19.31
N MET A 101 -23.79 -5.20 -18.83
CA MET A 101 -25.03 -5.93 -19.11
C MET A 101 -25.49 -5.76 -20.56
N GLY A 102 -25.21 -4.61 -21.20
CA GLY A 102 -25.50 -4.36 -22.64
C GLY A 102 -24.41 -4.87 -23.57
N GLY A 103 -23.30 -5.35 -23.09
CA GLY A 103 -22.18 -5.82 -23.89
C GLY A 103 -22.42 -7.20 -24.54
N ALA A 104 -21.80 -7.45 -25.69
CA ALA A 104 -21.93 -8.71 -26.42
C ALA A 104 -21.55 -9.96 -25.61
N GLY A 105 -20.63 -9.84 -24.66
CA GLY A 105 -20.20 -10.96 -23.77
C GLY A 105 -21.10 -11.20 -22.56
N TRP A 106 -22.20 -10.44 -22.40
CA TRP A 106 -23.04 -10.57 -21.22
C TRP A 106 -23.72 -11.95 -21.12
N GLN A 107 -24.22 -12.47 -22.23
CA GLN A 107 -24.90 -13.77 -22.25
C GLN A 107 -23.99 -14.92 -21.77
N GLU A 108 -22.69 -14.82 -22.02
CA GLU A 108 -21.71 -15.83 -21.58
C GLU A 108 -21.37 -15.68 -20.08
N LYS A 109 -21.41 -14.44 -19.56
CA LYS A 109 -20.99 -14.12 -18.19
C LYS A 109 -22.13 -14.00 -17.18
N GLN A 110 -23.38 -13.88 -17.63
CA GLN A 110 -24.53 -13.66 -16.75
C GLN A 110 -24.68 -14.74 -15.65
N HIS A 111 -24.19 -15.96 -15.90
CA HIS A 111 -24.21 -17.05 -14.91
C HIS A 111 -23.36 -16.75 -13.67
N GLU A 112 -22.37 -15.86 -13.77
CA GLU A 112 -21.56 -15.40 -12.63
C GLU A 112 -22.32 -14.39 -11.75
N PHE A 113 -23.44 -13.85 -12.28
CA PHE A 113 -24.25 -12.80 -11.66
C PHE A 113 -25.67 -13.30 -11.34
N MET A 114 -25.79 -14.50 -10.78
CA MET A 114 -27.08 -15.07 -10.38
C MET A 114 -27.32 -14.93 -8.87
N ASN A 115 -28.57 -14.75 -8.51
CA ASN A 115 -29.05 -14.86 -7.14
C ASN A 115 -29.24 -16.33 -6.74
N ALA A 116 -29.41 -16.59 -5.45
CA ALA A 116 -29.61 -17.96 -4.93
C ALA A 116 -30.87 -18.65 -5.47
N ASP A 117 -31.87 -17.90 -5.89
CA ASP A 117 -33.10 -18.37 -6.51
C ASP A 117 -32.96 -18.65 -8.04
N GLY A 118 -31.79 -18.40 -8.60
CA GLY A 118 -31.50 -18.58 -10.02
C GLY A 118 -31.87 -17.40 -10.90
N ALA A 119 -32.35 -16.30 -10.37
CA ALA A 119 -32.58 -15.07 -11.12
C ALA A 119 -31.26 -14.34 -11.41
N ILE A 120 -31.17 -13.70 -12.58
CA ILE A 120 -30.03 -12.83 -12.91
C ILE A 120 -30.14 -11.56 -12.07
N LYS A 121 -29.03 -11.14 -11.45
CA LYS A 121 -28.97 -9.91 -10.66
C LYS A 121 -29.30 -8.68 -11.49
N THR A 122 -30.03 -7.76 -10.90
CA THR A 122 -30.24 -6.42 -11.43
C THR A 122 -28.93 -5.60 -11.40
N ALA A 123 -28.90 -4.47 -12.08
CA ALA A 123 -27.73 -3.57 -12.07
C ALA A 123 -27.40 -3.11 -10.64
N ASP A 124 -28.40 -2.76 -9.84
CA ASP A 124 -28.23 -2.31 -8.46
C ASP A 124 -27.66 -3.44 -7.58
N GLU A 125 -28.17 -4.67 -7.70
CA GLU A 125 -27.62 -5.82 -6.97
C GLU A 125 -26.20 -6.15 -7.37
N ILE A 126 -25.81 -5.91 -8.62
CA ILE A 126 -24.42 -6.05 -9.09
C ILE A 126 -23.53 -4.96 -8.46
N ILE A 127 -24.00 -3.72 -8.44
CA ILE A 127 -23.29 -2.59 -7.84
C ILE A 127 -23.08 -2.84 -6.33
N ASP A 128 -24.10 -3.30 -5.62
CA ASP A 128 -24.02 -3.65 -4.21
C ASP A 128 -23.02 -4.80 -3.98
N ALA A 129 -23.01 -5.80 -4.86
CA ALA A 129 -22.04 -6.88 -4.80
C ALA A 129 -20.59 -6.40 -5.02
N TRP A 130 -20.38 -5.46 -5.97
CA TRP A 130 -19.07 -4.84 -6.18
C TRP A 130 -18.62 -4.02 -4.96
N ALA A 131 -19.51 -3.22 -4.38
CA ALA A 131 -19.23 -2.42 -3.18
C ALA A 131 -18.82 -3.33 -2.00
N ARG A 132 -19.59 -4.39 -1.75
CA ARG A 132 -19.29 -5.38 -0.69
C ARG A 132 -17.97 -6.09 -0.94
N ASN A 133 -17.73 -6.57 -2.17
CA ASN A 133 -16.45 -7.17 -2.50
C ASN A 133 -15.28 -6.20 -2.30
N GLY A 134 -15.44 -4.93 -2.67
CA GLY A 134 -14.44 -3.88 -2.44
C GLY A 134 -14.13 -3.70 -0.95
N GLU A 135 -15.14 -3.75 -0.06
CA GLU A 135 -14.96 -3.69 1.38
C GLU A 135 -14.17 -4.90 1.91
N VAL A 136 -14.55 -6.10 1.49
CA VAL A 136 -13.82 -7.34 1.83
C VAL A 136 -12.36 -7.26 1.42
N GLN A 137 -12.11 -6.86 0.17
CA GLN A 137 -10.74 -6.79 -0.36
C GLN A 137 -9.89 -5.77 0.42
N ARG A 138 -10.47 -4.62 0.79
CA ARG A 138 -9.79 -3.62 1.64
C ARG A 138 -9.46 -4.18 3.02
N ALA A 139 -10.43 -4.79 3.70
CA ALA A 139 -10.23 -5.35 5.04
C ALA A 139 -9.17 -6.46 5.05
N ARG A 140 -9.19 -7.36 4.06
CA ARG A 140 -8.17 -8.41 3.91
C ARG A 140 -6.80 -7.85 3.52
N GLY A 141 -6.76 -6.77 2.73
CA GLY A 141 -5.54 -6.02 2.45
C GLY A 141 -4.94 -5.44 3.73
N THR A 142 -5.76 -4.76 4.53
CA THR A 142 -5.36 -4.21 5.83
C THR A 142 -4.82 -5.29 6.77
N LEU A 143 -5.43 -6.49 6.79
CA LEU A 143 -4.91 -7.62 7.57
C LEU A 143 -3.52 -8.06 7.10
N LEU A 144 -3.29 -8.11 5.79
CA LEU A 144 -1.96 -8.46 5.24
C LEU A 144 -0.89 -7.47 5.71
N HIS A 145 -1.14 -6.15 5.60
CA HIS A 145 -0.21 -5.11 6.06
C HIS A 145 0.06 -5.26 7.56
N TYR A 146 -0.98 -5.44 8.37
CA TYR A 146 -0.85 -5.65 9.81
C TYR A 146 0.00 -6.90 10.13
N HIS A 147 -0.23 -8.02 9.45
CA HIS A 147 0.56 -9.24 9.67
C HIS A 147 2.04 -9.04 9.29
N ALA A 148 2.30 -8.35 8.17
CA ALA A 148 3.67 -8.03 7.76
C ALA A 148 4.35 -7.12 8.80
N GLU A 149 3.65 -6.07 9.26
CA GLU A 149 4.14 -5.17 10.30
C GLU A 149 4.46 -5.92 11.60
N MET A 150 3.53 -6.76 12.09
CA MET A 150 3.71 -7.56 13.29
C MET A 150 4.94 -8.47 13.18
N ALA A 151 5.02 -9.24 12.09
CA ALA A 151 6.11 -10.19 11.88
C ALA A 151 7.47 -9.49 11.80
N LEU A 152 7.58 -8.39 11.05
CA LEU A 152 8.81 -7.64 10.89
C LEU A 152 9.28 -6.95 12.18
N ASN A 153 8.35 -6.63 13.07
CA ASN A 153 8.66 -6.11 14.41
C ASN A 153 8.86 -7.23 15.47
N GLY A 154 8.80 -8.52 15.09
CA GLY A 154 9.05 -9.65 15.98
C GLY A 154 7.86 -10.06 16.86
N TYR A 155 6.65 -9.66 16.52
CA TYR A 155 5.43 -10.05 17.22
C TYR A 155 4.76 -11.27 16.59
N SER A 156 3.89 -11.92 17.37
CA SER A 156 3.07 -13.03 16.89
C SER A 156 2.00 -12.57 15.92
N VAL A 157 1.68 -13.40 14.94
CA VAL A 157 0.64 -13.17 13.93
C VAL A 157 -0.55 -14.07 14.21
N GLU A 158 -1.78 -13.50 14.19
CA GLU A 158 -2.99 -14.25 14.55
C GLU A 158 -3.34 -15.38 13.55
N TYR A 159 -3.16 -15.14 12.25
CA TYR A 159 -3.50 -16.10 11.20
C TYR A 159 -2.27 -16.54 10.39
N PRO A 160 -1.31 -17.25 11.01
CA PRO A 160 -0.04 -17.58 10.37
C PRO A 160 -0.17 -18.57 9.19
N HIS A 161 -1.34 -19.21 9.04
CA HIS A 161 -1.62 -20.17 7.97
C HIS A 161 -2.36 -19.55 6.77
N SER A 162 -2.71 -18.27 6.81
CA SER A 162 -3.33 -17.61 5.66
C SER A 162 -2.41 -17.68 4.43
N PRO A 163 -2.96 -17.86 3.22
CA PRO A 163 -2.15 -17.92 2.00
C PRO A 163 -1.28 -16.68 1.83
N GLU A 164 -1.84 -15.50 2.06
CA GLU A 164 -1.13 -14.22 1.93
C GLU A 164 0.04 -14.13 2.90
N TYR A 165 -0.13 -14.57 4.15
CA TYR A 165 0.98 -14.55 5.11
C TYR A 165 2.07 -15.56 4.76
N LYS A 166 1.72 -16.75 4.26
CA LYS A 166 2.70 -17.71 3.75
C LYS A 166 3.46 -17.16 2.54
N GLN A 167 2.76 -16.46 1.64
CA GLN A 167 3.39 -15.77 0.51
C GLN A 167 4.33 -14.67 0.98
N PHE A 168 3.92 -13.88 1.98
CA PHE A 168 4.76 -12.87 2.62
C PHE A 168 6.04 -13.48 3.22
N CYS A 169 5.94 -14.59 3.96
CA CYS A 169 7.11 -15.26 4.54
C CYS A 169 8.10 -15.71 3.46
N ARG A 170 7.61 -16.25 2.34
CA ARG A 170 8.45 -16.62 1.21
C ARG A 170 9.08 -15.40 0.55
N PHE A 171 8.29 -14.36 0.28
CA PHE A 171 8.79 -13.09 -0.26
C PHE A 171 9.91 -12.53 0.62
N TYR A 172 9.71 -12.50 1.94
CA TYR A 172 10.72 -12.04 2.88
C TYR A 172 12.02 -12.84 2.77
N ALA A 173 11.92 -14.18 2.73
CA ALA A 173 13.09 -15.05 2.60
C ALA A 173 13.79 -14.88 1.25
N ASP A 174 13.03 -14.91 0.16
CA ASP A 174 13.56 -14.96 -1.20
C ASP A 174 14.05 -13.59 -1.71
N ILE A 175 13.43 -12.51 -1.25
CA ILE A 175 13.73 -11.17 -1.73
C ILE A 175 14.56 -10.39 -0.69
N ILE A 176 14.09 -10.27 0.55
CA ILE A 176 14.75 -9.39 1.53
C ILE A 176 16.01 -10.05 2.07
N LEU A 177 15.89 -11.28 2.59
CA LEU A 177 17.04 -11.98 3.20
C LEU A 177 18.11 -12.38 2.18
N ASN A 178 17.72 -12.89 1.00
CA ASN A 178 18.68 -13.33 0.00
C ASN A 178 19.51 -12.19 -0.60
N HIS A 179 18.95 -10.96 -0.61
CA HIS A 179 19.70 -9.78 -1.03
C HIS A 179 20.50 -9.13 0.12
N GLY A 180 20.39 -9.66 1.33
CA GLY A 180 21.07 -9.11 2.50
C GLY A 180 20.57 -7.71 2.92
N TRP A 181 19.31 -7.39 2.63
CA TRP A 181 18.74 -6.10 2.99
C TRP A 181 18.33 -6.08 4.46
N ASP A 182 18.65 -4.98 5.13
CA ASP A 182 18.24 -4.75 6.52
C ASP A 182 16.84 -4.14 6.56
N VAL A 183 15.93 -4.78 7.32
CA VAL A 183 14.60 -4.21 7.60
C VAL A 183 14.79 -2.97 8.47
N TYR A 184 14.44 -1.80 7.91
CA TYR A 184 14.71 -0.52 8.56
C TYR A 184 13.48 0.02 9.29
N ARG A 185 12.33 0.19 8.61
CA ARG A 185 11.07 0.66 9.21
C ARG A 185 9.87 0.02 8.54
N THR A 186 8.80 -0.20 9.32
CA THR A 186 7.47 -0.57 8.82
C THR A 186 6.51 0.57 9.04
N GLU A 187 5.50 0.70 8.19
CA GLU A 187 4.43 1.70 8.28
C GLU A 187 5.00 3.11 8.57
N ALA A 188 6.05 3.47 7.83
CA ALA A 188 6.76 4.70 8.05
C ALA A 188 5.92 5.91 7.62
N THR A 189 5.48 6.71 8.58
CA THR A 189 4.76 7.95 8.30
C THR A 189 5.71 8.99 7.70
N LEU A 190 5.33 9.53 6.54
CA LEU A 190 6.10 10.48 5.76
C LEU A 190 5.23 11.67 5.38
N PHE A 191 5.82 12.86 5.28
CA PHE A 191 5.11 14.05 4.82
C PHE A 191 5.99 14.98 4.00
N HIS A 192 5.36 15.71 3.08
CA HIS A 192 5.99 16.75 2.28
C HIS A 192 5.35 18.11 2.60
N CYS A 193 6.17 19.05 3.07
CA CYS A 193 5.68 20.35 3.51
C CYS A 193 5.06 21.15 2.36
N GLY A 194 5.77 21.30 1.26
CA GLY A 194 5.32 22.09 0.12
C GLY A 194 4.08 21.55 -0.57
N LEU A 195 3.96 20.20 -0.69
CA LEU A 195 2.78 19.54 -1.27
C LEU A 195 1.64 19.35 -0.26
N ARG A 196 1.89 19.63 1.03
CA ARG A 196 0.93 19.51 2.12
C ARG A 196 0.27 18.13 2.17
N MET A 197 1.04 17.10 1.83
CA MET A 197 0.58 15.72 1.81
C MET A 197 1.35 14.87 2.80
N ALA A 198 0.71 13.79 3.24
CA ALA A 198 1.32 12.78 4.10
C ALA A 198 0.92 11.38 3.65
N GLY A 199 1.63 10.37 4.12
CA GLY A 199 1.30 8.99 3.83
C GLY A 199 2.13 8.02 4.65
N GLN A 200 1.91 6.74 4.43
CA GLN A 200 2.63 5.66 5.09
C GLN A 200 3.29 4.78 4.04
N ALA A 201 4.62 4.58 4.15
CA ALA A 201 5.34 3.59 3.38
C ALA A 201 5.35 2.26 4.15
N ASP A 202 4.88 1.18 3.54
CA ASP A 202 4.65 -0.10 4.21
C ASP A 202 5.93 -0.70 4.78
N LEU A 203 7.00 -0.71 3.99
CA LEU A 203 8.31 -1.20 4.41
C LEU A 203 9.44 -0.38 3.78
N LEU A 204 10.35 0.05 4.61
CA LEU A 204 11.65 0.56 4.22
C LEU A 204 12.73 -0.45 4.63
N CYS A 205 13.56 -0.85 3.68
CA CYS A 205 14.78 -1.60 3.93
C CYS A 205 16.00 -0.74 3.60
N LYS A 206 17.17 -1.14 4.10
CA LYS A 206 18.47 -0.61 3.66
C LYS A 206 19.22 -1.65 2.87
N ASP A 207 19.78 -1.23 1.74
CA ASP A 207 20.71 -2.07 1.00
C ASP A 207 22.11 -2.04 1.63
N THR A 208 23.06 -2.74 1.00
CA THR A 208 24.45 -2.83 1.47
C THR A 208 25.19 -1.50 1.47
N ASP A 209 24.75 -0.53 0.67
CA ASP A 209 25.31 0.81 0.58
C ASP A 209 24.62 1.79 1.55
N GLY A 210 23.61 1.32 2.31
CA GLY A 210 22.84 2.11 3.26
C GLY A 210 21.73 2.94 2.64
N LYS A 211 21.48 2.80 1.33
CA LYS A 211 20.37 3.48 0.64
C LYS A 211 19.06 2.78 0.93
N LEU A 212 17.97 3.53 0.87
CA LEU A 212 16.64 3.00 1.14
C LEU A 212 16.08 2.23 -0.05
N ILE A 213 15.41 1.15 0.26
CA ILE A 213 14.55 0.39 -0.64
C ILE A 213 13.13 0.54 -0.11
N ILE A 214 12.20 0.98 -0.94
CA ILE A 214 10.79 1.06 -0.60
C ILE A 214 10.10 -0.19 -1.11
N ILE A 215 9.36 -0.88 -0.25
CA ILE A 215 8.55 -2.04 -0.63
C ILE A 215 7.12 -1.76 -0.17
N ASP A 216 6.18 -1.88 -1.10
CA ASP A 216 4.76 -1.64 -0.87
C ASP A 216 3.98 -2.94 -1.11
N TRP A 217 3.11 -3.29 -0.15
CA TRP A 217 2.34 -4.52 -0.17
C TRP A 217 1.01 -4.32 -0.88
N LYS A 218 0.73 -5.16 -1.86
CA LYS A 218 -0.56 -5.12 -2.56
C LYS A 218 -1.24 -6.49 -2.53
N ARG A 219 -2.47 -6.52 -2.03
CA ARG A 219 -3.35 -7.67 -2.18
C ARG A 219 -4.16 -7.51 -3.44
N ALA A 220 -3.66 -8.07 -4.54
CA ALA A 220 -4.27 -7.93 -5.86
C ALA A 220 -4.19 -9.23 -6.68
N ARG A 221 -5.32 -9.62 -7.26
CA ARG A 221 -5.38 -10.78 -8.16
C ARG A 221 -4.57 -10.54 -9.42
N GLU A 222 -4.62 -9.31 -9.93
CA GLU A 222 -3.99 -8.93 -11.18
C GLU A 222 -3.36 -7.55 -11.09
N ILE A 223 -2.19 -7.40 -11.69
CA ILE A 223 -1.56 -6.11 -11.98
C ILE A 223 -1.74 -5.83 -13.46
N ARG A 224 -2.48 -4.79 -13.77
CA ARG A 224 -2.75 -4.34 -15.14
C ARG A 224 -1.76 -3.25 -15.50
N TYR A 225 -0.99 -3.49 -16.55
CA TYR A 225 0.07 -2.59 -17.02
C TYR A 225 -0.43 -1.60 -18.08
N ALA A 226 -1.53 -1.88 -18.75
CA ALA A 226 -2.08 -1.04 -19.78
C ALA A 226 -3.61 -0.96 -19.68
N ASN A 227 -4.15 0.18 -20.07
CA ASN A 227 -5.57 0.40 -20.25
C ASN A 227 -5.76 1.18 -21.57
N PRO A 228 -6.16 0.52 -22.66
CA PRO A 228 -6.30 1.19 -23.96
C PRO A 228 -7.53 2.11 -24.05
N PHE A 229 -8.40 2.07 -23.05
CA PHE A 229 -9.68 2.79 -23.08
C PHE A 229 -9.70 4.00 -22.13
N ARG A 230 -8.81 4.02 -21.12
CA ARG A 230 -8.81 5.07 -20.11
C ARG A 230 -7.38 5.45 -19.73
N ALA A 231 -7.10 6.74 -19.76
CA ALA A 231 -5.87 7.35 -19.28
C ALA A 231 -6.12 8.06 -17.95
N LEU A 232 -5.07 8.38 -17.24
CA LEU A 232 -5.13 9.30 -16.11
C LEU A 232 -5.50 10.71 -16.59
N LYS A 233 -5.95 11.57 -15.68
CA LYS A 233 -6.23 12.99 -15.96
C LYS A 233 -4.93 13.81 -16.05
N GLU A 234 -5.02 15.02 -16.61
CA GLU A 234 -3.93 15.99 -16.64
C GLU A 234 -3.25 16.13 -15.26
N PRO A 235 -1.92 16.15 -15.20
CA PRO A 235 -0.94 16.20 -16.30
C PRO A 235 -0.40 14.81 -16.74
N LEU A 236 -1.09 13.72 -16.44
CA LEU A 236 -0.61 12.35 -16.62
C LEU A 236 -1.35 11.57 -17.73
N GLU A 237 -1.90 12.25 -18.74
CA GLU A 237 -2.74 11.63 -19.78
C GLU A 237 -1.99 10.62 -20.64
N HIS A 238 -0.67 10.66 -20.66
CA HIS A 238 0.17 9.67 -21.33
C HIS A 238 0.23 8.33 -20.59
N MET A 239 -0.23 8.29 -19.33
CA MET A 239 -0.31 7.06 -18.52
C MET A 239 -1.71 6.46 -18.56
N GLY A 240 -1.81 5.14 -18.74
CA GLY A 240 -3.08 4.43 -18.63
C GLY A 240 -3.63 4.44 -17.20
N ASP A 241 -4.94 4.56 -17.05
CA ASP A 241 -5.64 4.40 -15.76
C ASP A 241 -5.61 2.92 -15.34
N THR A 242 -4.52 2.53 -14.68
CA THR A 242 -4.27 1.17 -14.20
C THR A 242 -3.81 1.15 -12.75
N ASN A 243 -4.01 0.02 -12.08
CA ASN A 243 -3.46 -0.15 -10.73
C ASN A 243 -1.93 -0.10 -10.73
N TYR A 244 -1.25 -0.58 -11.78
CA TYR A 244 0.21 -0.48 -11.90
C TYR A 244 0.67 0.99 -11.97
N SER A 245 0.01 1.82 -12.77
CA SER A 245 0.33 3.25 -12.86
C SER A 245 0.21 3.93 -11.50
N LEU A 246 -0.92 3.72 -10.81
CA LEU A 246 -1.16 4.34 -9.50
C LEU A 246 -0.19 3.84 -8.42
N TYR A 247 0.11 2.55 -8.38
CA TYR A 247 1.08 2.00 -7.42
C TYR A 247 2.50 2.48 -7.72
N SER A 248 2.86 2.58 -8.99
CA SER A 248 4.16 3.12 -9.38
C SER A 248 4.33 4.59 -8.99
N LEU A 249 3.32 5.40 -9.24
CA LEU A 249 3.29 6.81 -8.81
C LEU A 249 3.34 6.94 -7.28
N GLN A 250 2.64 6.08 -6.55
CA GLN A 250 2.66 6.06 -5.08
C GLN A 250 4.07 5.84 -4.54
N LEU A 251 4.78 4.84 -5.04
CA LEU A 251 6.16 4.55 -4.63
C LEU A 251 7.11 5.68 -5.00
N ASN A 252 6.94 6.27 -6.19
CA ASN A 252 7.74 7.40 -6.64
C ASN A 252 7.48 8.68 -5.82
N LEU A 253 6.25 8.93 -5.35
CA LEU A 253 5.96 10.01 -4.41
C LEU A 253 6.62 9.76 -3.05
N TYR A 254 6.61 8.53 -2.53
CA TYR A 254 7.34 8.22 -1.30
C TYR A 254 8.84 8.40 -1.48
N ALA A 255 9.41 7.99 -2.61
CA ALA A 255 10.82 8.23 -2.91
C ALA A 255 11.13 9.72 -2.96
N TYR A 256 10.31 10.50 -3.66
CA TYR A 256 10.43 11.95 -3.73
C TYR A 256 10.38 12.61 -2.34
N ILE A 257 9.44 12.21 -1.48
CA ILE A 257 9.34 12.71 -0.11
C ILE A 257 10.60 12.37 0.70
N LEU A 258 11.06 11.11 0.65
CA LEU A 258 12.25 10.66 1.37
C LEU A 258 13.52 11.40 0.93
N GLU A 259 13.66 11.66 -0.36
CA GLU A 259 14.82 12.34 -0.92
C GLU A 259 14.81 13.85 -0.64
N THR A 260 13.66 14.51 -0.81
CA THR A 260 13.58 15.97 -0.66
C THR A 260 13.42 16.44 0.80
N GLU A 261 12.67 15.69 1.60
CA GLU A 261 12.28 16.12 2.95
C GLU A 261 13.06 15.40 4.07
N TYR A 262 13.57 14.19 3.80
CA TYR A 262 14.28 13.38 4.80
C TYR A 262 15.77 13.21 4.48
N GLY A 263 16.25 13.70 3.33
CA GLY A 263 17.64 13.61 2.90
C GLY A 263 18.14 12.17 2.72
N SER A 264 17.23 11.25 2.44
CA SER A 264 17.53 9.85 2.22
C SER A 264 17.64 9.55 0.74
N GLU A 265 18.59 8.70 0.34
CA GLU A 265 18.71 8.22 -1.03
C GLU A 265 17.90 6.92 -1.19
N VAL A 266 17.05 6.84 -2.21
CA VAL A 266 16.26 5.65 -2.53
C VAL A 266 16.85 4.94 -3.73
N SER A 267 17.32 3.69 -3.53
CA SER A 267 17.95 2.90 -4.59
C SER A 267 16.96 2.09 -5.41
N ARG A 268 15.91 1.55 -4.76
CA ARG A 268 14.92 0.65 -5.41
C ARG A 268 13.53 0.87 -4.86
N MET A 269 12.54 0.56 -5.70
CA MET A 269 11.13 0.56 -5.35
C MET A 269 10.50 -0.75 -5.84
N LEU A 270 9.81 -1.47 -4.95
CA LEU A 270 9.27 -2.79 -5.22
C LEU A 270 7.81 -2.87 -4.80
N LEU A 271 7.00 -3.57 -5.60
CA LEU A 271 5.68 -4.03 -5.20
C LEU A 271 5.75 -5.50 -4.81
N GLY A 272 5.35 -5.81 -3.60
CA GLY A 272 5.09 -7.18 -3.16
C GLY A 272 3.60 -7.50 -3.38
N VAL A 273 3.28 -8.32 -4.38
CA VAL A 273 1.89 -8.61 -4.75
C VAL A 273 1.48 -9.99 -4.26
N PHE A 274 0.44 -10.04 -3.45
CA PHE A 274 -0.07 -11.25 -2.81
C PHE A 274 -1.54 -11.47 -3.16
N HIS A 275 -1.95 -12.73 -3.33
CA HIS A 275 -3.35 -13.08 -3.51
C HIS A 275 -3.59 -14.55 -3.17
N PRO A 276 -4.69 -14.92 -2.47
CA PRO A 276 -4.95 -16.27 -2.03
C PRO A 276 -5.10 -17.30 -3.17
N LEU A 277 -5.42 -16.84 -4.38
CA LEU A 277 -5.52 -17.70 -5.58
C LEU A 277 -4.20 -17.80 -6.36
N SER A 278 -3.11 -17.21 -5.85
CA SER A 278 -1.78 -17.30 -6.44
C SER A 278 -0.92 -18.28 -5.66
N ASP A 279 -0.12 -19.07 -6.36
CA ASP A 279 0.78 -20.05 -5.71
C ASP A 279 1.96 -19.36 -5.00
N ALA A 280 2.37 -18.18 -5.48
CA ALA A 280 3.48 -17.42 -4.93
C ALA A 280 3.20 -15.90 -5.00
N ALA A 281 3.89 -15.16 -4.13
CA ALA A 281 3.98 -13.72 -4.24
C ALA A 281 4.71 -13.31 -5.54
N ARG A 282 4.35 -12.15 -6.08
CA ARG A 282 5.13 -11.52 -7.17
C ARG A 282 5.89 -10.34 -6.61
N CYS A 283 7.15 -10.23 -7.01
CA CYS A 283 7.97 -9.04 -6.78
C CYS A 283 8.08 -8.27 -8.10
N ILE A 284 7.63 -7.03 -8.10
CA ILE A 284 7.66 -6.17 -9.29
C ILE A 284 8.50 -4.95 -8.96
N GLU A 285 9.61 -4.77 -9.67
CA GLU A 285 10.41 -3.57 -9.57
C GLU A 285 9.74 -2.42 -10.32
N VAL A 286 9.64 -1.28 -9.66
CA VAL A 286 9.01 -0.07 -10.18
C VAL A 286 10.08 0.88 -10.68
N PRO A 287 10.00 1.36 -11.93
CA PRO A 287 10.97 2.31 -12.46
C PRO A 287 10.84 3.69 -11.80
N ARG A 288 11.90 4.49 -11.92
CA ARG A 288 11.82 5.92 -11.60
C ARG A 288 10.94 6.65 -12.60
N LEU A 289 9.98 7.39 -12.06
CA LEU A 289 9.02 8.22 -12.78
C LEU A 289 9.29 9.70 -12.46
N SER A 290 10.54 10.13 -12.66
CA SER A 290 10.97 11.48 -12.27
C SER A 290 10.24 12.57 -13.03
N GLU A 291 9.93 12.35 -14.31
CA GLU A 291 9.19 13.28 -15.16
C GLU A 291 7.75 13.41 -14.69
N GLU A 292 7.07 12.30 -14.40
CA GLU A 292 5.70 12.28 -13.92
C GLU A 292 5.57 12.95 -12.54
N ILE A 293 6.53 12.72 -11.65
CA ILE A 293 6.54 13.39 -10.35
C ILE A 293 6.78 14.89 -10.51
N ALA A 294 7.68 15.32 -11.40
CA ALA A 294 7.88 16.74 -11.69
C ALA A 294 6.61 17.38 -12.24
N LEU A 295 5.93 16.74 -13.20
CA LEU A 295 4.65 17.21 -13.75
C LEU A 295 3.58 17.36 -12.65
N LEU A 296 3.47 16.41 -11.74
CA LEU A 296 2.53 16.48 -10.62
C LEU A 296 2.84 17.64 -9.68
N VAL A 297 4.11 17.85 -9.33
CA VAL A 297 4.55 18.96 -8.46
C VAL A 297 4.28 20.31 -9.12
N GLU A 298 4.64 20.48 -10.39
CA GLU A 298 4.40 21.69 -11.16
C GLU A 298 2.91 21.99 -11.29
N HIS A 299 2.09 20.99 -11.57
CA HIS A 299 0.64 21.11 -11.63
C HIS A 299 0.05 21.62 -10.30
N GLU A 300 0.49 21.08 -9.16
CA GLU A 300 0.01 21.53 -7.85
C GLU A 300 0.46 22.95 -7.51
N ILE A 301 1.67 23.33 -7.88
CA ILE A 301 2.18 24.70 -7.71
C ILE A 301 1.39 25.66 -8.60
N ALA A 302 1.20 25.35 -9.87
CA ALA A 302 0.44 26.18 -10.80
C ALA A 302 -1.02 26.38 -10.36
N ALA A 303 -1.60 25.37 -9.73
CA ALA A 303 -2.96 25.44 -9.17
C ALA A 303 -3.04 26.15 -7.80
N GLY A 304 -1.94 26.64 -7.26
CA GLY A 304 -1.88 27.29 -5.94
C GLY A 304 -2.15 26.34 -4.76
N ARG A 305 -2.05 25.03 -4.98
CA ARG A 305 -2.27 24.00 -3.94
C ARG A 305 -0.97 23.52 -3.29
N ALA A 306 0.16 23.91 -3.87
CA ALA A 306 1.48 23.59 -3.34
C ALA A 306 2.40 24.82 -3.44
N THR A 307 3.44 24.81 -2.63
CA THR A 307 4.55 25.75 -2.71
C THR A 307 5.82 25.01 -3.13
N GLN A 308 6.78 25.72 -3.69
CA GLN A 308 8.10 25.12 -3.90
C GLN A 308 8.65 24.61 -2.56
N PRO A 309 9.16 23.37 -2.51
CA PRO A 309 9.72 22.83 -1.27
C PRO A 309 10.90 23.70 -0.83
N LEU A 310 10.83 24.17 0.41
CA LEU A 310 12.01 24.71 1.08
C LEU A 310 12.88 23.50 1.46
N PRO A 311 14.14 23.44 1.05
CA PRO A 311 14.98 22.31 1.37
C PRO A 311 15.28 22.24 2.87
N GLY A 312 15.15 21.04 3.45
CA GLY A 312 15.66 20.72 4.76
C GLY A 312 14.64 20.17 5.78
N PRO A 313 15.14 19.49 6.82
CA PRO A 313 14.30 18.76 7.80
C PRO A 313 13.43 19.69 8.68
N HIS A 314 13.68 20.99 8.70
CA HIS A 314 12.97 21.97 9.53
C HIS A 314 11.97 22.85 8.74
N ALA A 315 11.75 22.56 7.45
CA ALA A 315 10.76 23.29 6.66
C ALA A 315 9.38 23.22 7.33
N PRO A 316 8.66 24.36 7.51
CA PRO A 316 7.36 24.36 8.16
C PRO A 316 6.30 23.66 7.29
N PHE A 317 5.34 23.00 7.93
CA PHE A 317 4.14 22.53 7.23
C PHE A 317 3.21 23.72 7.01
N ILE A 318 3.03 24.12 5.75
CA ILE A 318 2.42 25.39 5.39
C ILE A 318 0.89 25.32 5.44
N VAL A 319 0.28 26.30 6.09
CA VAL A 319 -1.16 26.58 6.01
C VAL A 319 -1.36 27.60 4.91
N ILE A 320 -2.06 27.25 3.84
CA ILE A 320 -2.50 28.20 2.79
C ILE A 320 -3.96 28.53 2.99
#